data_57b5d58da94eb2208372247b0558f03e
#
_entry.id   57b5d58da94eb2208372247b0558f03e
#
_cell.length_a   1.000
_cell.length_b   1.000
_cell.length_c   1.000
_cell.angle_alpha   90.00
_cell.angle_beta   90.00
_cell.angle_gamma   90.00
#
_symmetry.space_group_name_H-M   'P 1'
#
loop_
_entity.id
_entity.type
_entity.pdbx_description
1 polymer ?
#
loop_
_entity_poly.entity_id
_entity_poly.type
_entity_poly.pdbx_seq_one_letter_code
_entity_poly.pdbx_strand_id
1 'polypeptide(L)'
;MLNKIIALFLYSFCVCCVGRGYIYANPDVWVKARITYFFEDHLVTQLNYLWKFDDFFSSRTIVKYDRNSDGIFESEELALLRREIFDPLSQFNYHVNIWKEGNKLKKIMAKNFKARIEAKKLVFDFSVPLMPPANLDESPLITSLFDKGKFIPESLTYDKVLKY
;
A
#
# COMPACT_ATOMS: atom_id res chain seq x y z
N MET A 1 46.64 41.30 -9.29
CA MET A 1 45.60 41.17 -8.23
C MET A 1 44.23 40.85 -8.79
N LEU A 2 43.78 41.50 -9.84
CA LEU A 2 42.47 41.30 -10.45
C LEU A 2 42.17 39.85 -10.88
N ASN A 3 43.13 39.16 -11.49
CA ASN A 3 42.95 37.78 -11.94
C ASN A 3 42.73 36.74 -10.83
N LYS A 4 43.27 37.00 -9.62
CA LYS A 4 43.03 36.11 -8.45
C LYS A 4 41.65 36.30 -7.85
N ILE A 5 41.08 37.50 -7.92
CA ILE A 5 39.74 37.80 -7.44
C ILE A 5 38.69 37.16 -8.34
N ILE A 6 38.90 37.24 -9.67
CA ILE A 6 38.01 36.61 -10.65
C ILE A 6 38.02 35.08 -10.50
N ALA A 7 39.17 34.45 -10.27
CA ALA A 7 39.28 33.02 -10.03
C ALA A 7 38.56 32.58 -8.74
N LEU A 8 38.60 33.37 -7.68
CA LEU A 8 37.87 33.09 -6.43
C LEU A 8 36.35 33.18 -6.62
N PHE A 9 35.87 34.18 -7.39
CA PHE A 9 34.44 34.32 -7.69
C PHE A 9 33.90 33.16 -8.55
N LEU A 10 34.66 32.71 -9.55
CA LEU A 10 34.30 31.55 -10.37
C LEU A 10 34.31 30.26 -9.56
N TYR A 11 35.21 30.08 -8.62
CA TYR A 11 35.26 28.90 -7.75
C TYR A 11 34.11 28.91 -6.74
N SER A 12 33.76 30.07 -6.17
CA SER A 12 32.59 30.21 -5.27
C SER A 12 31.27 29.94 -6.01
N PHE A 13 31.13 30.37 -7.26
CA PHE A 13 29.92 30.12 -8.05
C PHE A 13 29.79 28.65 -8.44
N CYS A 14 30.88 27.94 -8.73
CA CYS A 14 30.88 26.54 -9.07
C CYS A 14 30.51 25.64 -7.88
N VAL A 15 30.91 26.01 -6.65
CA VAL A 15 30.57 25.27 -5.41
C VAL A 15 29.08 25.38 -5.07
N CYS A 16 28.45 26.51 -5.38
CA CYS A 16 27.00 26.66 -5.16
C CYS A 16 26.13 25.85 -6.13
N CYS A 17 26.68 25.39 -7.28
CA CYS A 17 25.91 24.60 -8.26
C CYS A 17 25.96 23.09 -8.00
N VAL A 18 26.86 22.60 -7.16
CA VAL A 18 27.04 21.15 -6.91
C VAL A 18 26.15 20.63 -5.76
N GLY A 19 25.48 21.53 -5.04
CA GLY A 19 24.67 21.21 -3.85
C GLY A 19 23.16 21.06 -4.06
N ARG A 20 22.67 20.88 -5.28
CA ARG A 20 21.27 20.47 -5.50
C ARG A 20 21.12 18.98 -5.25
N GLY A 21 21.24 18.57 -4.00
CA GLY A 21 20.66 17.34 -3.55
C GLY A 21 19.16 17.42 -3.83
N TYR A 22 18.67 16.67 -4.80
CA TYR A 22 17.24 16.44 -4.94
C TYR A 22 16.78 15.72 -3.67
N ILE A 23 16.20 16.47 -2.75
CA ILE A 23 15.43 15.87 -1.66
C ILE A 23 14.23 15.22 -2.37
N TYR A 24 14.35 13.97 -2.70
CA TYR A 24 13.19 13.14 -3.03
C TYR A 24 12.39 13.01 -1.73
N ALA A 25 11.51 13.98 -1.51
CA ALA A 25 10.42 13.77 -0.58
C ALA A 25 9.62 12.61 -1.16
N ASN A 26 9.85 11.40 -0.65
CA ASN A 26 9.03 10.27 -0.97
C ASN A 26 7.74 10.47 -0.17
N PRO A 27 6.64 10.90 -0.81
CA PRO A 27 5.44 11.26 -0.08
C PRO A 27 4.90 10.03 0.65
N ASP A 28 4.48 10.21 1.88
CA ASP A 28 3.75 9.20 2.62
C ASP A 28 2.48 8.83 1.85
N VAL A 29 2.15 7.56 1.84
CA VAL A 29 0.92 7.05 1.20
C VAL A 29 -0.13 6.88 2.27
N TRP A 30 -1.21 7.66 2.17
CA TRP A 30 -2.34 7.59 3.10
C TRP A 30 -3.42 6.65 2.57
N VAL A 31 -3.93 5.78 3.44
CA VAL A 31 -4.89 4.76 3.08
C VAL A 31 -6.05 4.72 4.07
N LYS A 32 -7.27 4.77 3.54
CA LYS A 32 -8.47 4.35 4.27
C LYS A 32 -8.65 2.86 4.04
N ALA A 33 -8.55 2.07 5.10
CA ALA A 33 -8.64 0.63 5.01
C ALA A 33 -9.90 0.09 5.69
N ARG A 34 -10.50 -0.93 5.06
CA ARG A 34 -11.57 -1.75 5.63
C ARG A 34 -11.11 -3.19 5.65
N ILE A 35 -11.35 -3.87 6.76
CA ILE A 35 -11.09 -5.31 6.89
C ILE A 35 -12.43 -6.00 7.09
N THR A 36 -12.71 -6.98 6.24
CA THR A 36 -13.92 -7.84 6.35
C THR A 36 -13.49 -9.24 6.75
N TYR A 37 -14.07 -9.76 7.80
CA TYR A 37 -13.84 -11.10 8.33
C TYR A 37 -14.86 -12.05 7.74
N PHE A 38 -14.40 -13.12 7.07
CA PHE A 38 -15.27 -14.16 6.55
C PHE A 38 -15.25 -15.36 7.48
N PHE A 39 -16.43 -15.75 7.88
CA PHE A 39 -16.65 -16.88 8.80
C PHE A 39 -17.30 -18.04 8.04
N GLU A 40 -16.79 -19.25 8.28
CA GLU A 40 -17.44 -20.50 7.94
C GLU A 40 -17.62 -21.27 9.25
N ASP A 41 -18.86 -21.60 9.60
CA ASP A 41 -19.26 -22.03 10.92
C ASP A 41 -18.84 -21.03 12.00
N HIS A 42 -17.93 -21.38 12.90
CA HIS A 42 -17.41 -20.50 13.95
C HIS A 42 -15.96 -20.04 13.68
N LEU A 43 -15.41 -20.42 12.53
CA LEU A 43 -14.02 -20.18 12.18
C LEU A 43 -13.85 -18.99 11.24
N VAL A 44 -12.87 -18.14 11.47
CA VAL A 44 -12.45 -17.13 10.49
C VAL A 44 -11.56 -17.80 9.47
N THR A 45 -12.04 -17.92 8.23
CA THR A 45 -11.31 -18.58 7.13
C THR A 45 -10.53 -17.62 6.26
N GLN A 46 -10.97 -16.34 6.21
CA GLN A 46 -10.38 -15.33 5.33
C GLN A 46 -10.58 -13.93 5.89
N LEU A 47 -9.61 -13.08 5.64
CA LEU A 47 -9.73 -11.62 5.78
C LEU A 47 -9.73 -10.99 4.39
N ASN A 48 -10.63 -10.05 4.14
CA ASN A 48 -10.62 -9.24 2.93
C ASN A 48 -10.23 -7.81 3.26
N TYR A 49 -9.28 -7.28 2.52
CA TYR A 49 -8.77 -5.92 2.67
C TYR A 49 -9.22 -5.07 1.50
N LEU A 50 -9.87 -3.95 1.82
CA LEU A 50 -10.20 -2.92 0.87
C LEU A 50 -9.43 -1.66 1.25
N TRP A 51 -8.56 -1.19 0.36
CA TRP A 51 -7.73 0.00 0.56
C TRP A 51 -8.16 1.10 -0.40
N LYS A 52 -8.52 2.24 0.12
CA LYS A 52 -8.79 3.44 -0.66
C LYS A 52 -7.68 4.45 -0.41
N PHE A 53 -6.95 4.78 -1.45
CA PHE A 53 -5.77 5.64 -1.38
C PHE A 53 -6.13 7.12 -1.40
N ASP A 54 -5.21 7.96 -0.89
CA ASP A 54 -5.29 9.41 -0.94
C ASP A 54 -5.30 9.95 -2.39
N ASP A 55 -5.56 11.26 -2.52
CA ASP A 55 -5.66 11.92 -3.84
C ASP A 55 -4.34 11.91 -4.60
N PHE A 56 -3.24 12.11 -3.90
CA PHE A 56 -1.93 12.25 -4.52
C PHE A 56 -1.46 10.91 -5.11
N PHE A 57 -1.48 9.86 -4.30
CA PHE A 57 -1.11 8.53 -4.77
C PHE A 57 -2.08 8.02 -5.85
N SER A 58 -3.39 8.24 -5.65
CA SER A 58 -4.42 7.85 -6.62
C SER A 58 -4.20 8.51 -7.97
N SER A 59 -4.07 9.84 -8.02
CA SER A 59 -3.94 10.57 -9.28
C SER A 59 -2.71 10.14 -10.08
N ARG A 60 -1.56 10.01 -9.42
CA ARG A 60 -0.33 9.56 -10.07
C ARG A 60 -0.41 8.15 -10.60
N THR A 61 -1.03 7.26 -9.84
CA THR A 61 -1.17 5.86 -10.22
C THR A 61 -2.18 5.70 -11.35
N ILE A 62 -3.32 6.38 -11.28
CA ILE A 62 -4.32 6.36 -12.35
C ILE A 62 -3.71 6.86 -13.65
N VAL A 63 -3.09 8.03 -13.67
CA VAL A 63 -2.45 8.59 -14.88
C VAL A 63 -1.40 7.65 -15.48
N LYS A 64 -0.69 6.88 -14.65
CA LYS A 64 0.35 5.95 -15.13
C LYS A 64 -0.22 4.67 -15.72
N TYR A 65 -1.30 4.13 -15.15
CA TYR A 65 -1.77 2.77 -15.44
C TYR A 65 -3.08 2.72 -16.21
N ASP A 66 -3.97 3.71 -16.10
CA ASP A 66 -5.16 3.89 -16.96
C ASP A 66 -4.72 4.65 -18.22
N ARG A 67 -4.19 3.91 -19.20
CA ARG A 67 -3.52 4.48 -20.38
C ARG A 67 -4.47 5.12 -21.38
N ASN A 68 -5.67 4.57 -21.50
CA ASN A 68 -6.71 5.08 -22.38
C ASN A 68 -7.58 6.15 -21.69
N SER A 69 -7.40 6.35 -20.36
CA SER A 69 -8.10 7.34 -19.53
C SER A 69 -9.62 7.15 -19.53
N ASP A 70 -10.10 5.90 -19.59
CA ASP A 70 -11.53 5.58 -19.58
C ASP A 70 -12.07 5.38 -18.14
N GLY A 71 -11.19 5.37 -17.13
CA GLY A 71 -11.53 5.23 -15.73
C GLY A 71 -11.68 3.77 -15.27
N ILE A 72 -11.24 2.80 -16.06
CA ILE A 72 -11.29 1.38 -15.79
C ILE A 72 -9.89 0.80 -16.02
N PHE A 73 -9.46 -0.12 -15.16
CA PHE A 73 -8.25 -0.89 -15.42
C PHE A 73 -8.60 -2.17 -16.18
N GLU A 74 -8.30 -2.21 -17.46
CA GLU A 74 -8.44 -3.42 -18.26
C GLU A 74 -7.39 -4.48 -17.89
N SER A 75 -7.52 -5.67 -18.45
CA SER A 75 -6.69 -6.81 -18.06
C SER A 75 -5.19 -6.55 -18.13
N GLU A 76 -4.70 -5.86 -19.16
CA GLU A 76 -3.29 -5.54 -19.35
C GLU A 76 -2.81 -4.47 -18.37
N GLU A 77 -3.60 -3.43 -18.17
CA GLU A 77 -3.34 -2.34 -17.23
C GLU A 77 -3.35 -2.84 -15.78
N LEU A 78 -4.35 -3.67 -15.44
CA LEU A 78 -4.43 -4.31 -14.13
C LEU A 78 -3.25 -5.23 -13.88
N ALA A 79 -2.82 -6.01 -14.89
CA ALA A 79 -1.65 -6.88 -14.77
C ALA A 79 -0.36 -6.09 -14.56
N LEU A 80 -0.20 -4.97 -15.26
CA LEU A 80 0.93 -4.07 -15.09
C LEU A 80 0.95 -3.43 -13.70
N LEU A 81 -0.18 -2.86 -13.28
CA LEU A 81 -0.36 -2.25 -11.97
C LEU A 81 -0.10 -3.26 -10.85
N ARG A 82 -0.63 -4.48 -10.97
CA ARG A 82 -0.37 -5.56 -10.04
C ARG A 82 1.12 -5.86 -9.92
N ARG A 83 1.78 -6.11 -11.04
CA ARG A 83 3.22 -6.46 -11.09
C ARG A 83 4.11 -5.36 -10.50
N GLU A 84 3.81 -4.09 -10.80
CA GLU A 84 4.69 -2.98 -10.44
C GLU A 84 4.38 -2.38 -9.07
N ILE A 85 3.14 -2.45 -8.58
CA ILE A 85 2.72 -1.84 -7.34
C ILE A 85 2.36 -2.87 -6.28
N PHE A 86 1.47 -3.83 -6.59
CA PHE A 86 0.91 -4.73 -5.58
C PHE A 86 1.84 -5.89 -5.22
N ASP A 87 2.38 -6.61 -6.20
CA ASP A 87 3.20 -7.79 -5.94
C ASP A 87 4.47 -7.48 -5.12
N PRO A 88 5.17 -6.34 -5.32
CA PRO A 88 6.30 -5.95 -4.48
C PRO A 88 5.96 -5.76 -3.00
N LEU A 89 4.70 -5.43 -2.65
CA LEU A 89 4.27 -5.30 -1.26
C LEU A 89 4.35 -6.62 -0.48
N SER A 90 4.42 -7.75 -1.17
CA SER A 90 4.61 -9.07 -0.55
C SER A 90 5.88 -9.16 0.31
N GLN A 91 6.94 -8.41 -0.02
CA GLN A 91 8.17 -8.30 0.74
C GLN A 91 7.97 -7.68 2.14
N PHE A 92 6.91 -6.88 2.27
CA PHE A 92 6.50 -6.20 3.49
C PHE A 92 5.23 -6.81 4.09
N ASN A 93 4.86 -8.04 3.69
CA ASN A 93 3.59 -8.67 4.08
C ASN A 93 2.37 -7.76 3.79
N TYR A 94 2.41 -6.98 2.71
CA TYR A 94 1.35 -6.03 2.35
C TYR A 94 1.03 -5.04 3.49
N HIS A 95 2.01 -4.67 4.34
CA HIS A 95 1.84 -3.87 5.55
C HIS A 95 0.76 -4.41 6.51
N VAL A 96 0.34 -5.66 6.32
CA VAL A 96 -0.65 -6.36 7.13
C VAL A 96 0.06 -7.14 8.22
N ASN A 97 -0.41 -7.01 9.46
CA ASN A 97 0.05 -7.81 10.57
C ASN A 97 -1.14 -8.60 11.13
N ILE A 98 -0.97 -9.87 11.31
CA ILE A 98 -1.99 -10.78 11.85
C ILE A 98 -1.36 -11.58 12.99
N TRP A 99 -2.00 -11.58 14.16
CA TRP A 99 -1.67 -12.43 15.30
C TRP A 99 -2.80 -13.42 15.50
N LYS A 100 -2.44 -14.69 15.51
CA LYS A 100 -3.31 -15.82 15.75
C LYS A 100 -2.73 -16.64 16.90
N GLU A 101 -3.53 -16.97 17.89
CA GLU A 101 -3.08 -17.73 19.09
C GLU A 101 -1.85 -17.09 19.74
N GLY A 102 -1.85 -15.75 19.82
CA GLY A 102 -0.73 -14.99 20.38
C GLY A 102 0.53 -14.90 19.49
N ASN A 103 0.56 -15.63 18.36
CA ASN A 103 1.69 -15.65 17.46
C ASN A 103 1.46 -14.79 16.22
N LYS A 104 2.44 -13.95 15.88
CA LYS A 104 2.41 -13.18 14.64
C LYS A 104 2.68 -14.08 13.44
N LEU A 105 1.82 -14.02 12.42
CA LEU A 105 2.04 -14.71 11.16
C LEU A 105 3.28 -14.14 10.46
N LYS A 106 4.26 -14.99 10.17
CA LYS A 106 5.54 -14.59 9.57
C LYS A 106 5.40 -14.20 8.10
N LYS A 107 4.46 -14.82 7.39
CA LYS A 107 4.23 -14.60 5.97
C LYS A 107 2.75 -14.46 5.68
N ILE A 108 2.40 -13.37 5.02
CA ILE A 108 1.05 -13.09 4.51
C ILE A 108 1.03 -13.43 3.02
N MET A 109 -0.02 -14.13 2.60
CA MET A 109 -0.25 -14.48 1.20
C MET A 109 -1.55 -13.83 0.74
N ALA A 110 -1.44 -12.75 -0.02
CA ALA A 110 -2.59 -12.11 -0.63
C ALA A 110 -3.06 -12.90 -1.87
N LYS A 111 -4.37 -13.00 -2.05
CA LYS A 111 -5.04 -13.61 -3.19
C LYS A 111 -6.14 -12.70 -3.72
N ASN A 112 -6.67 -13.02 -4.90
CA ASN A 112 -7.85 -12.37 -5.49
C ASN A 112 -7.69 -10.84 -5.61
N PHE A 113 -6.48 -10.38 -5.93
CA PHE A 113 -6.23 -8.95 -6.10
C PHE A 113 -7.07 -8.36 -7.22
N LYS A 114 -7.71 -7.24 -6.91
CA LYS A 114 -8.44 -6.37 -7.84
C LYS A 114 -8.05 -4.93 -7.58
N ALA A 115 -8.05 -4.13 -8.62
CA ALA A 115 -7.94 -2.68 -8.51
C ALA A 115 -9.03 -2.02 -9.34
N ARG A 116 -9.52 -0.87 -8.87
CA ARG A 116 -10.52 -0.06 -9.57
C ARG A 116 -10.40 1.40 -9.19
N ILE A 117 -11.06 2.24 -9.97
CA ILE A 117 -11.15 3.67 -9.74
C ILE A 117 -12.56 3.98 -9.21
N GLU A 118 -12.65 4.57 -8.01
CA GLU A 118 -13.90 5.00 -7.40
C GLU A 118 -13.81 6.49 -7.02
N ALA A 119 -14.65 7.32 -7.64
CA ALA A 119 -14.66 8.77 -7.40
C ALA A 119 -13.24 9.38 -7.48
N LYS A 120 -12.51 9.05 -8.54
CA LYS A 120 -11.12 9.47 -8.79
C LYS A 120 -10.09 8.96 -7.78
N LYS A 121 -10.45 8.02 -6.92
CA LYS A 121 -9.55 7.34 -5.99
C LYS A 121 -9.19 5.95 -6.50
N LEU A 122 -7.94 5.58 -6.33
CA LEU A 122 -7.50 4.20 -6.50
C LEU A 122 -8.03 3.37 -5.33
N VAL A 123 -8.59 2.21 -5.64
CA VAL A 123 -9.04 1.23 -4.65
C VAL A 123 -8.42 -0.12 -4.96
N PHE A 124 -7.77 -0.71 -3.96
CA PHE A 124 -7.32 -2.11 -3.99
C PHE A 124 -8.25 -2.97 -3.16
N ASP A 125 -8.47 -4.18 -3.65
CA ASP A 125 -9.26 -5.20 -2.99
C ASP A 125 -8.52 -6.54 -3.10
N PHE A 126 -8.25 -7.18 -1.96
CA PHE A 126 -7.53 -8.47 -1.94
C PHE A 126 -7.88 -9.26 -0.69
N SER A 127 -7.71 -10.57 -0.78
CA SER A 127 -8.00 -11.49 0.31
C SER A 127 -6.74 -12.12 0.89
N VAL A 128 -6.80 -12.41 2.18
CA VAL A 128 -5.77 -13.15 2.92
C VAL A 128 -6.44 -14.37 3.55
N PRO A 129 -6.29 -15.57 2.98
CA PRO A 129 -6.80 -16.79 3.58
C PRO A 129 -6.01 -17.13 4.85
N LEU A 130 -6.69 -17.62 5.87
CA LEU A 130 -6.08 -18.13 7.10
C LEU A 130 -5.98 -19.65 7.02
N MET A 131 -4.76 -20.17 7.07
CA MET A 131 -4.48 -21.60 7.03
C MET A 131 -3.58 -21.99 8.20
N PRO A 132 -4.08 -22.79 9.16
CA PRO A 132 -5.47 -23.19 9.36
C PRO A 132 -6.36 -21.99 9.73
N PRO A 133 -7.70 -22.11 9.59
CA PRO A 133 -8.66 -21.10 10.03
C PRO A 133 -8.46 -20.72 11.51
N ALA A 134 -8.94 -19.55 11.90
CA ALA A 134 -8.83 -19.08 13.29
C ALA A 134 -10.14 -19.33 14.05
N ASN A 135 -10.04 -20.02 15.19
CA ASN A 135 -11.14 -20.19 16.13
C ASN A 135 -11.12 -19.04 17.15
N LEU A 136 -12.12 -18.16 17.10
CA LEU A 136 -12.19 -17.02 18.03
C LEU A 136 -12.64 -17.39 19.44
N ASP A 137 -13.24 -18.56 19.61
CA ASP A 137 -13.61 -19.08 20.94
C ASP A 137 -12.38 -19.53 21.73
N GLU A 138 -11.33 -19.95 21.03
CA GLU A 138 -10.07 -20.41 21.63
C GLU A 138 -9.08 -19.26 21.85
N SER A 139 -9.01 -18.31 20.91
CA SER A 139 -8.02 -17.25 20.95
C SER A 139 -8.43 -16.04 20.10
N PRO A 140 -8.14 -14.81 20.52
CA PRO A 140 -8.41 -13.65 19.73
C PRO A 140 -7.56 -13.60 18.45
N LEU A 141 -8.18 -13.19 17.35
CA LEU A 141 -7.51 -12.84 16.11
C LEU A 141 -7.29 -11.32 16.08
N ILE A 142 -6.04 -10.90 16.11
CA ILE A 142 -5.67 -9.49 16.09
C ILE A 142 -5.12 -9.15 14.71
N THR A 143 -5.62 -8.09 14.11
CA THR A 143 -5.10 -7.59 12.83
C THR A 143 -4.76 -6.11 12.94
N SER A 144 -3.70 -5.72 12.28
CA SER A 144 -3.35 -4.31 12.13
C SER A 144 -2.77 -4.04 10.75
N LEU A 145 -2.92 -2.81 10.32
CA LEU A 145 -2.31 -2.28 9.12
C LEU A 145 -1.28 -1.24 9.55
N PHE A 146 0.00 -1.53 9.35
CA PHE A 146 1.06 -0.68 9.88
C PHE A 146 2.38 -0.86 9.12
N ASP A 147 3.02 0.27 8.80
CA ASP A 147 4.43 0.34 8.34
C ASP A 147 5.19 1.40 9.13
N LYS A 148 6.51 1.17 9.28
CA LYS A 148 7.40 2.06 10.05
C LYS A 148 7.77 3.37 9.34
N GLY A 149 7.19 3.70 8.20
CA GLY A 149 7.70 4.88 7.55
C GLY A 149 6.91 5.55 6.43
N LYS A 150 6.10 4.86 5.64
CA LYS A 150 5.57 5.45 4.42
C LYS A 150 4.10 5.15 4.12
N PHE A 151 3.55 4.17 4.79
CA PHE A 151 2.18 3.74 4.62
C PHE A 151 1.40 4.06 5.89
N ILE A 152 0.53 5.04 5.82
CA ILE A 152 -0.17 5.59 6.97
C ILE A 152 -1.65 5.25 6.84
N PRO A 153 -2.22 4.41 7.73
CA PRO A 153 -3.66 4.20 7.75
C PRO A 153 -4.35 5.48 8.25
N GLU A 154 -5.08 6.15 7.35
CA GLU A 154 -5.91 7.32 7.71
C GLU A 154 -7.12 6.89 8.55
N SER A 155 -7.69 5.74 8.22
CA SER A 155 -8.76 5.11 8.98
C SER A 155 -8.77 3.60 8.77
N LEU A 156 -9.22 2.87 9.78
CA LEU A 156 -9.38 1.43 9.75
C LEU A 156 -10.79 1.07 10.23
N THR A 157 -11.56 0.40 9.37
CA THR A 157 -12.91 -0.08 9.70
C THR A 157 -12.97 -1.60 9.58
N TYR A 158 -13.87 -2.22 10.33
CA TYR A 158 -14.04 -3.67 10.39
C TYR A 158 -15.48 -4.05 10.09
N ASP A 159 -15.66 -5.04 9.22
CA ASP A 159 -16.95 -5.65 8.92
C ASP A 159 -16.89 -7.16 9.18
N LYS A 160 -18.04 -7.76 9.49
CA LYS A 160 -18.19 -9.20 9.70
C LYS A 160 -19.16 -9.77 8.65
N VAL A 161 -18.74 -10.81 7.97
CA VAL A 161 -19.62 -11.59 7.05
C VAL A 161 -19.70 -13.02 7.57
N LEU A 162 -20.92 -13.47 7.84
CA LEU A 162 -21.21 -14.85 8.23
C LEU A 162 -21.68 -15.62 6.98
N LYS A 163 -21.07 -16.77 6.73
CA LYS A 163 -21.63 -17.81 5.88
C LYS A 163 -22.11 -18.93 6.80
N TYR A 164 -23.37 -19.26 6.66
CA TYR A 164 -24.03 -20.40 7.33
C TYR A 164 -23.99 -21.59 6.41
#